data_a9b1b8a42e367533da1c1c3f8ca5a8bb
#
_entry.id   a9b1b8a42e367533da1c1c3f8ca5a8bb
#
_cell.length_a   1.000
_cell.length_b   1.000
_cell.length_c   1.000
_cell.angle_alpha   90.00
_cell.angle_beta   90.00
_cell.angle_gamma   90.00
#
_symmetry.space_group_name_H-M   'P 1'
#
loop_
_entity.id
_entity.type
_entity.pdbx_description
1 polymer ?
#
loop_
_entity_poly.entity_id
_entity_poly.type
_entity_poly.pdbx_seq_one_letter_code
_entity_poly.pdbx_strand_id
1 'polypeptide(L)'
;MLRTRGARVGSQLLPAALGLGPASGRAASGARGQEWLQPAGYDTGVKVYNSLTRRKDPLIVSSADAASWYSCGPTVYDHAHLGHACSYVRFDIIRRILTRVFGCSVVMVMGVTDVDDKIIKRANELNVSPASLANLYEEDFKQDMAALKVLPPTVYMRVTENIPQIVAFIAGIIASGHAYSTARGNVYFDLQSRGAKYGKLVGVVPDPMGEPGDSDKRHAGDFALWKAAKPQEPFWASPWGNGRPGWHIECSTLSSLVFGSRLDIHSGGIDLAFPHHENEIAQCEAFHRCPQWGNYFLHSGHLHVEGGEEKMSKSLRNYVTIKDFLRSXXXXXHPRGQAPAPRRGRLRGGRSGLHEGTAGWWPRAGGRAVGQAGPHQGGRAGGPGR
;
A
#
# COMPACT_ATOMS: atom_id res chain seq x y z
N MET A 1 -9.44 35.64 -60.01
CA MET A 1 -10.41 36.75 -59.86
C MET A 1 -11.04 36.55 -58.51
N LEU A 2 -10.98 37.36 -57.54
CA LEU A 2 -10.72 38.72 -57.22
C LEU A 2 -10.03 38.90 -55.89
N ARG A 3 -9.13 39.84 -55.81
CA ARG A 3 -8.49 40.44 -54.64
C ARG A 3 -9.48 41.23 -53.79
N THR A 4 -9.19 41.42 -52.51
CA THR A 4 -8.87 42.72 -51.85
C THR A 4 -8.70 42.47 -50.36
N ARG A 5 -7.54 42.86 -49.76
CA ARG A 5 -7.17 44.09 -49.02
C ARG A 5 -8.16 44.38 -47.88
N GLY A 6 -7.85 44.49 -46.62
CA GLY A 6 -6.73 44.96 -45.89
C GLY A 6 -7.20 45.98 -44.88
N ALA A 7 -6.70 45.96 -43.67
CA ALA A 7 -6.43 47.17 -42.88
C ALA A 7 -6.07 46.84 -41.44
N ARG A 8 -4.95 47.40 -41.05
CA ARG A 8 -4.47 47.57 -39.66
C ARG A 8 -5.18 48.75 -39.02
N VAL A 9 -5.30 48.72 -37.69
CA VAL A 9 -5.14 49.81 -36.71
C VAL A 9 -5.19 49.11 -35.35
N GLY A 10 -4.34 49.19 -34.42
CA GLY A 10 -3.42 50.15 -33.91
C GLY A 10 -3.82 50.61 -32.48
N SER A 11 -2.86 50.49 -31.56
CA SER A 11 -2.66 51.18 -30.26
C SER A 11 -3.27 50.54 -29.00
N GLN A 12 -2.41 49.97 -28.19
CA GLN A 12 -1.84 50.43 -26.93
C GLN A 12 -2.83 50.97 -25.89
N LEU A 13 -2.82 50.24 -24.73
CA LEU A 13 -2.71 50.87 -23.39
C LEU A 13 -2.49 49.81 -22.34
N LEU A 14 -1.33 49.86 -21.69
CA LEU A 14 -0.99 49.19 -20.45
C LEU A 14 -1.54 49.97 -19.26
N PRO A 15 -1.93 49.28 -18.18
CA PRO A 15 -1.77 49.89 -16.88
C PRO A 15 -0.89 49.04 -15.93
N ALA A 16 -0.20 49.79 -15.12
CA ALA A 16 0.78 49.60 -14.09
C ALA A 16 0.69 48.30 -13.26
N ALA A 17 1.85 47.72 -13.08
CA ALA A 17 2.16 46.67 -12.12
C ALA A 17 2.12 47.23 -10.71
N LEU A 18 1.32 46.64 -9.85
CA LEU A 18 1.49 46.72 -8.40
C LEU A 18 2.28 45.49 -7.94
N GLY A 19 3.52 45.70 -7.58
CA GLY A 19 4.41 44.67 -7.09
C GLY A 19 3.99 44.16 -5.71
N LEU A 20 3.68 42.88 -5.64
CA LEU A 20 3.67 42.14 -4.39
C LEU A 20 4.89 41.25 -4.41
N GLY A 21 5.85 41.57 -3.56
CA GLY A 21 7.09 40.81 -3.41
C GLY A 21 6.83 39.37 -2.95
N PRO A 22 7.71 38.42 -3.28
CA PRO A 22 7.55 37.05 -2.86
C PRO A 22 7.75 36.92 -1.34
N ALA A 23 6.76 36.34 -0.68
CA ALA A 23 6.91 35.92 0.71
C ALA A 23 8.04 34.87 0.78
N SER A 24 9.14 35.24 1.43
CA SER A 24 10.24 34.30 1.67
C SER A 24 9.79 33.22 2.66
N GLY A 25 9.30 32.13 2.15
CA GLY A 25 9.13 30.92 2.94
C GLY A 25 10.50 30.38 3.32
N ARG A 26 10.82 30.36 4.59
CA ARG A 26 12.01 29.69 5.12
C ARG A 26 11.95 28.22 4.73
N ALA A 27 12.82 27.83 3.83
CA ALA A 27 13.05 26.43 3.52
C ALA A 27 13.68 25.76 4.74
N ALA A 28 12.98 24.80 5.31
CA ALA A 28 13.58 23.93 6.32
C ALA A 28 14.67 23.09 5.63
N SER A 29 15.92 23.34 5.98
CA SER A 29 17.06 22.59 5.47
C SER A 29 17.07 21.20 6.13
N GLY A 30 16.62 20.20 5.42
CA GLY A 30 16.68 18.82 5.88
C GLY A 30 16.49 17.83 4.74
N ALA A 31 17.53 17.08 4.49
CA ALA A 31 17.61 15.92 3.61
C ALA A 31 17.46 16.20 2.11
N ARG A 32 18.50 15.87 1.38
CA ARG A 32 18.57 15.88 -0.08
C ARG A 32 17.75 14.71 -0.65
N GLY A 33 16.44 14.86 -0.72
CA GLY A 33 15.56 13.98 -1.44
C GLY A 33 14.70 14.78 -2.39
N GLN A 34 14.30 14.20 -3.49
CA GLN A 34 13.38 14.84 -4.43
C GLN A 34 12.13 15.26 -3.66
N GLU A 35 11.77 16.53 -3.77
CA GLU A 35 10.58 17.07 -3.12
C GLU A 35 9.31 16.35 -3.60
N TRP A 36 8.44 15.96 -2.65
CA TRP A 36 7.14 15.38 -2.97
C TRP A 36 6.30 16.40 -3.75
N LEU A 37 5.76 15.96 -4.89
CA LEU A 37 4.93 16.78 -5.75
C LEU A 37 3.47 16.55 -5.36
N GLN A 38 2.80 17.62 -4.91
CA GLN A 38 1.36 17.52 -4.63
C GLN A 38 0.63 17.14 -5.93
N PRO A 39 -0.14 16.04 -5.94
CA PRO A 39 -0.82 15.66 -7.17
C PRO A 39 -1.88 16.67 -7.57
N ALA A 40 -2.08 16.82 -8.88
CA ALA A 40 -3.21 17.53 -9.46
C ALA A 40 -4.36 16.54 -9.62
N GLY A 41 -5.59 16.96 -9.28
CA GLY A 41 -6.75 16.08 -9.38
C GLY A 41 -7.90 16.52 -8.49
N TYR A 42 -8.70 15.57 -8.09
CA TYR A 42 -9.89 15.76 -7.27
C TYR A 42 -9.54 15.70 -5.77
N ASP A 43 -9.86 16.77 -5.04
CA ASP A 43 -9.69 16.80 -3.58
C ASP A 43 -10.85 16.05 -2.93
N THR A 44 -10.54 14.95 -2.25
CA THR A 44 -11.54 14.10 -1.58
C THR A 44 -12.14 14.74 -0.32
N GLY A 45 -11.54 15.82 0.19
CA GLY A 45 -11.91 16.42 1.48
C GLY A 45 -11.28 15.70 2.69
N VAL A 46 -10.55 14.63 2.45
CA VAL A 46 -9.89 13.85 3.52
C VAL A 46 -8.42 14.26 3.61
N LYS A 47 -7.87 14.26 4.81
CA LYS A 47 -6.41 14.39 5.02
C LYS A 47 -5.86 13.08 5.54
N VAL A 48 -4.76 12.62 4.94
CA VAL A 48 -4.09 11.37 5.33
C VAL A 48 -2.64 11.66 5.74
N TYR A 49 -2.13 10.88 6.70
CA TYR A 49 -0.70 10.91 7.02
C TYR A 49 0.05 10.20 5.90
N ASN A 50 0.86 10.96 5.17
CA ASN A 50 1.63 10.44 4.03
C ASN A 50 3.06 10.19 4.48
N SER A 51 3.53 8.96 4.38
CA SER A 51 4.89 8.59 4.79
C SER A 51 5.98 9.28 3.96
N LEU A 52 5.67 9.67 2.72
CA LEU A 52 6.62 10.43 1.88
C LEU A 52 6.92 11.81 2.46
N THR A 53 5.89 12.48 2.97
CA THR A 53 6.02 13.84 3.50
C THR A 53 6.16 13.88 5.02
N ARG A 54 5.80 12.77 5.69
CA ARG A 54 5.77 12.63 7.16
C ARG A 54 4.82 13.62 7.83
N ARG A 55 3.76 14.02 7.12
CA ARG A 55 2.74 14.94 7.62
C ARG A 55 1.36 14.56 7.07
N LYS A 56 0.32 15.22 7.59
CA LYS A 56 -1.04 15.06 7.06
C LYS A 56 -1.23 15.97 5.86
N ASP A 57 -1.40 15.37 4.70
CA ASP A 57 -1.65 16.08 3.44
C ASP A 57 -3.10 15.89 3.00
N PRO A 58 -3.71 16.87 2.29
CA PRO A 58 -4.98 16.63 1.60
C PRO A 58 -4.84 15.45 0.63
N LEU A 59 -5.81 14.55 0.64
CA LEU A 59 -5.82 13.41 -0.27
C LEU A 59 -6.44 13.84 -1.60
N ILE A 60 -5.58 14.09 -2.56
CA ILE A 60 -5.97 14.47 -3.93
C ILE A 60 -5.75 13.25 -4.82
N VAL A 61 -6.81 12.81 -5.49
CA VAL A 61 -6.79 11.61 -6.32
C VAL A 61 -6.94 11.97 -7.80
N SER A 62 -6.49 11.09 -8.67
CA SER A 62 -6.38 11.35 -10.12
C SER A 62 -7.74 11.59 -10.78
N SER A 63 -8.79 10.97 -10.26
CA SER A 63 -10.14 11.06 -10.82
C SER A 63 -11.17 11.27 -9.71
N ALA A 64 -12.19 12.08 -9.99
CA ALA A 64 -13.35 12.22 -9.10
C ALA A 64 -14.16 10.90 -9.00
N ASP A 65 -14.07 10.05 -10.01
CA ASP A 65 -14.85 8.81 -10.05
C ASP A 65 -14.31 7.74 -9.10
N ALA A 66 -12.98 7.60 -9.01
CA ALA A 66 -12.39 6.57 -8.14
C ALA A 66 -10.91 6.83 -7.84
N ALA A 67 -10.53 6.62 -6.59
CA ALA A 67 -9.12 6.58 -6.18
C ALA A 67 -8.50 5.23 -6.56
N SER A 68 -7.29 5.25 -7.10
CA SER A 68 -6.49 4.06 -7.33
C SER A 68 -5.73 3.69 -6.05
N TRP A 69 -5.86 2.44 -5.60
CA TRP A 69 -5.23 1.99 -4.35
C TRP A 69 -4.58 0.62 -4.54
N TYR A 70 -3.28 0.54 -4.35
CA TYR A 70 -2.56 -0.74 -4.30
C TYR A 70 -2.20 -1.06 -2.85
N SER A 71 -2.47 -2.27 -2.42
CA SER A 71 -2.13 -2.76 -1.08
C SER A 71 -1.25 -4.00 -1.21
N CYS A 72 -0.09 -4.00 -0.56
CA CYS A 72 0.70 -5.21 -0.47
C CYS A 72 -0.08 -6.25 0.34
N GLY A 73 -0.32 -7.40 -0.26
CA GLY A 73 -1.00 -8.51 0.38
C GLY A 73 -0.04 -9.46 1.08
N PRO A 74 -0.50 -10.63 1.47
CA PRO A 74 0.33 -11.56 2.21
C PRO A 74 1.29 -12.35 1.33
N THR A 75 2.39 -12.80 1.94
CA THR A 75 3.14 -13.97 1.45
C THR A 75 2.46 -15.19 2.05
N VAL A 76 1.94 -16.07 1.19
CA VAL A 76 1.01 -17.11 1.62
C VAL A 76 1.72 -18.44 1.93
N TYR A 77 2.45 -18.45 3.05
CA TYR A 77 3.19 -19.65 3.51
C TYR A 77 2.74 -20.19 4.87
N ASP A 78 1.87 -19.45 5.58
CA ASP A 78 1.38 -19.83 6.91
C ASP A 78 0.17 -18.96 7.27
N HIS A 79 -0.53 -19.32 8.35
CA HIS A 79 -1.72 -18.60 8.83
C HIS A 79 -1.47 -17.12 9.05
N ALA A 80 -2.50 -16.33 8.79
CA ALA A 80 -2.47 -14.90 9.09
C ALA A 80 -2.58 -14.67 10.61
N HIS A 81 -1.89 -13.63 11.10
CA HIS A 81 -1.86 -13.29 12.51
C HIS A 81 -2.43 -11.89 12.77
N LEU A 82 -2.58 -11.53 14.05
CA LEU A 82 -3.18 -10.24 14.45
C LEU A 82 -2.45 -9.01 13.88
N GLY A 83 -1.16 -9.12 13.57
CA GLY A 83 -0.44 -8.05 12.87
C GLY A 83 -1.04 -7.75 11.50
N HIS A 84 -1.38 -8.81 10.74
CA HIS A 84 -2.08 -8.66 9.45
C HIS A 84 -3.48 -8.06 9.66
N ALA A 85 -4.24 -8.58 10.65
CA ALA A 85 -5.56 -8.06 10.99
C ALA A 85 -5.50 -6.55 11.28
N CYS A 86 -4.52 -6.14 12.09
CA CYS A 86 -4.32 -4.75 12.48
C CYS A 86 -4.15 -3.84 11.25
N SER A 87 -3.35 -4.27 10.28
CA SER A 87 -3.11 -3.49 9.05
C SER A 87 -4.35 -3.44 8.17
N TYR A 88 -4.91 -4.60 7.82
CA TYR A 88 -6.00 -4.65 6.84
C TYR A 88 -7.30 -4.05 7.39
N VAL A 89 -7.59 -4.20 8.68
CA VAL A 89 -8.76 -3.54 9.30
C VAL A 89 -8.60 -2.02 9.26
N ARG A 90 -7.41 -1.49 9.54
CA ARG A 90 -7.15 -0.04 9.47
C ARG A 90 -7.37 0.49 8.06
N PHE A 91 -6.85 -0.20 7.04
CA PHE A 91 -7.02 0.20 5.65
C PHE A 91 -8.48 0.10 5.22
N ASP A 92 -9.20 -0.93 5.69
CA ASP A 92 -10.63 -1.08 5.43
C ASP A 92 -11.44 0.07 6.04
N ILE A 93 -11.10 0.52 7.25
CA ILE A 93 -11.73 1.68 7.88
C ILE A 93 -11.52 2.93 7.01
N ILE A 94 -10.30 3.18 6.56
CA ILE A 94 -10.00 4.33 5.68
C ILE A 94 -10.79 4.23 4.37
N ARG A 95 -10.81 3.03 3.76
CA ARG A 95 -11.58 2.78 2.53
C ARG A 95 -13.07 3.06 2.74
N ARG A 96 -13.64 2.61 3.85
CA ARG A 96 -15.07 2.86 4.17
C ARG A 96 -15.34 4.35 4.42
N ILE A 97 -14.42 5.06 5.06
CA ILE A 97 -14.55 6.51 5.26
C ILE A 97 -14.58 7.20 3.89
N LEU A 98 -13.63 6.89 3.01
CA LEU A 98 -13.58 7.45 1.66
C LEU A 98 -14.88 7.19 0.89
N THR A 99 -15.34 5.93 0.90
CA THR A 99 -16.50 5.55 0.07
C THR A 99 -17.83 5.97 0.66
N ARG A 100 -18.03 5.84 1.98
CA ARG A 100 -19.35 6.01 2.60
C ARG A 100 -19.59 7.42 3.16
N VAL A 101 -18.53 8.12 3.56
CA VAL A 101 -18.66 9.47 4.14
C VAL A 101 -18.36 10.54 3.09
N PHE A 102 -17.32 10.32 2.29
CA PHE A 102 -16.86 11.33 1.32
C PHE A 102 -17.26 11.02 -0.13
N GLY A 103 -17.93 9.89 -0.36
CA GLY A 103 -18.44 9.54 -1.69
C GLY A 103 -17.37 9.21 -2.73
N CYS A 104 -16.11 9.05 -2.32
CA CYS A 104 -15.01 8.73 -3.22
C CYS A 104 -14.91 7.21 -3.40
N SER A 105 -15.23 6.71 -4.59
CA SER A 105 -15.06 5.29 -4.91
C SER A 105 -13.58 4.91 -4.86
N VAL A 106 -13.30 3.64 -4.62
CA VAL A 106 -11.94 3.12 -4.52
C VAL A 106 -11.81 1.86 -5.37
N VAL A 107 -10.90 1.86 -6.31
CA VAL A 107 -10.45 0.65 -7.00
C VAL A 107 -9.22 0.13 -6.26
N MET A 108 -9.38 -0.94 -5.49
CA MET A 108 -8.31 -1.50 -4.68
C MET A 108 -7.79 -2.80 -5.28
N VAL A 109 -6.49 -2.83 -5.54
CA VAL A 109 -5.76 -4.03 -5.99
C VAL A 109 -4.92 -4.53 -4.83
N MET A 110 -4.95 -5.84 -4.60
CA MET A 110 -4.07 -6.48 -3.60
C MET A 110 -3.21 -7.53 -4.27
N GLY A 111 -1.90 -7.36 -4.21
CA GLY A 111 -0.94 -8.37 -4.68
C GLY A 111 -0.86 -9.54 -3.69
N VAL A 112 -0.79 -10.76 -4.20
CA VAL A 112 -0.60 -11.97 -3.38
C VAL A 112 0.72 -12.60 -3.81
N THR A 113 1.68 -12.65 -2.89
CA THR A 113 2.96 -13.31 -3.11
C THR A 113 2.79 -14.82 -2.91
N ASP A 114 2.61 -15.53 -4.01
CA ASP A 114 2.39 -16.98 -4.04
C ASP A 114 3.62 -17.76 -4.51
N VAL A 115 4.76 -17.09 -4.65
CA VAL A 115 6.09 -17.70 -4.85
C VAL A 115 7.14 -16.86 -4.12
N ASP A 116 7.90 -17.47 -3.21
CA ASP A 116 8.89 -16.78 -2.36
C ASP A 116 9.76 -17.82 -1.67
N ASP A 117 10.95 -17.43 -1.20
CA ASP A 117 11.86 -18.30 -0.44
C ASP A 117 11.18 -18.95 0.77
N LYS A 118 10.31 -18.20 1.47
CA LYS A 118 9.59 -18.70 2.65
C LYS A 118 8.56 -19.78 2.28
N ILE A 119 7.89 -19.61 1.13
CA ILE A 119 6.92 -20.59 0.63
C ILE A 119 7.66 -21.90 0.26
N ILE A 120 8.77 -21.77 -0.47
CA ILE A 120 9.59 -22.92 -0.91
C ILE A 120 10.10 -23.68 0.31
N LYS A 121 10.70 -22.96 1.27
CA LYS A 121 11.20 -23.56 2.51
C LYS A 121 10.11 -24.29 3.28
N ARG A 122 8.95 -23.62 3.48
CA ARG A 122 7.84 -24.20 4.24
C ARG A 122 7.24 -25.41 3.54
N ALA A 123 7.12 -25.35 2.22
CA ALA A 123 6.61 -26.46 1.41
C ALA A 123 7.53 -27.69 1.55
N ASN A 124 8.84 -27.48 1.50
CA ASN A 124 9.82 -28.56 1.71
C ASN A 124 9.72 -29.16 3.13
N GLU A 125 9.56 -28.32 4.16
CA GLU A 125 9.37 -28.78 5.55
C GLU A 125 8.13 -29.68 5.70
N LEU A 126 7.07 -29.37 4.93
CA LEU A 126 5.79 -30.09 5.00
C LEU A 126 5.66 -31.19 3.95
N ASN A 127 6.67 -31.33 3.08
CA ASN A 127 6.69 -32.29 1.98
C ASN A 127 5.46 -32.14 1.05
N VAL A 128 5.14 -30.89 0.68
CA VAL A 128 4.07 -30.53 -0.24
C VAL A 128 4.61 -29.62 -1.36
N SER A 129 3.86 -29.47 -2.46
CA SER A 129 4.30 -28.53 -3.49
C SER A 129 4.13 -27.08 -3.04
N PRO A 130 5.05 -26.17 -3.42
CA PRO A 130 4.88 -24.74 -3.13
C PRO A 130 3.54 -24.17 -3.59
N ALA A 131 3.06 -24.58 -4.76
CA ALA A 131 1.78 -24.11 -5.30
C ALA A 131 0.60 -24.56 -4.44
N SER A 132 0.60 -25.82 -3.99
CA SER A 132 -0.45 -26.34 -3.10
C SER A 132 -0.47 -25.61 -1.77
N LEU A 133 0.73 -25.35 -1.21
CA LEU A 133 0.87 -24.60 0.04
C LEU A 133 0.34 -23.17 -0.11
N ALA A 134 0.72 -22.50 -1.20
CA ALA A 134 0.28 -21.12 -1.47
C ALA A 134 -1.23 -21.04 -1.61
N ASN A 135 -1.83 -21.96 -2.39
CA ASN A 135 -3.27 -22.01 -2.57
C ASN A 135 -4.01 -22.18 -1.23
N LEU A 136 -3.52 -23.06 -0.37
CA LEU A 136 -4.11 -23.33 0.94
C LEU A 136 -4.11 -22.04 1.80
N TYR A 137 -2.96 -21.39 1.93
CA TYR A 137 -2.83 -20.22 2.81
C TYR A 137 -3.41 -18.94 2.21
N GLU A 138 -3.53 -18.85 0.90
CA GLU A 138 -4.27 -17.74 0.27
C GLU A 138 -5.77 -17.84 0.61
N GLU A 139 -6.33 -19.02 0.47
CA GLU A 139 -7.75 -19.25 0.82
C GLU A 139 -7.99 -19.02 2.31
N ASP A 140 -7.09 -19.51 3.15
CA ASP A 140 -7.11 -19.29 4.59
C ASP A 140 -7.11 -17.79 4.95
N PHE A 141 -6.26 -17.02 4.29
CA PHE A 141 -6.17 -15.57 4.45
C PHE A 141 -7.50 -14.88 4.04
N LYS A 142 -8.07 -15.27 2.91
CA LYS A 142 -9.34 -14.68 2.43
C LYS A 142 -10.49 -14.95 3.42
N GLN A 143 -10.53 -16.16 3.98
CA GLN A 143 -11.50 -16.53 5.01
C GLN A 143 -11.31 -15.71 6.29
N ASP A 144 -10.07 -15.49 6.71
CA ASP A 144 -9.75 -14.66 7.87
C ASP A 144 -10.20 -13.21 7.66
N MET A 145 -9.95 -12.65 6.46
CA MET A 145 -10.38 -11.28 6.14
C MET A 145 -11.92 -11.17 6.13
N ALA A 146 -12.60 -12.16 5.59
CA ALA A 146 -14.07 -12.22 5.60
C ALA A 146 -14.61 -12.31 7.04
N ALA A 147 -13.99 -13.12 7.89
CA ALA A 147 -14.37 -13.26 9.30
C ALA A 147 -14.19 -11.95 10.08
N LEU A 148 -13.15 -11.17 9.74
CA LEU A 148 -12.90 -9.83 10.30
C LEU A 148 -13.81 -8.75 9.69
N LYS A 149 -14.67 -9.10 8.70
CA LYS A 149 -15.54 -8.15 7.99
C LYS A 149 -14.76 -7.10 7.19
N VAL A 150 -13.53 -7.40 6.82
CA VAL A 150 -12.73 -6.58 5.91
C VAL A 150 -13.31 -6.75 4.50
N LEU A 151 -13.56 -5.65 3.80
CA LEU A 151 -14.05 -5.69 2.42
C LEU A 151 -12.97 -6.30 1.51
N PRO A 152 -13.35 -7.23 0.63
CA PRO A 152 -12.37 -7.74 -0.33
C PRO A 152 -11.87 -6.60 -1.22
N PRO A 153 -10.64 -6.68 -1.73
CA PRO A 153 -10.20 -5.73 -2.76
C PRO A 153 -11.05 -5.89 -4.02
N THR A 154 -10.94 -4.93 -4.93
CA THR A 154 -11.57 -5.04 -6.25
C THR A 154 -11.03 -6.26 -6.99
N VAL A 155 -9.71 -6.50 -6.86
CA VAL A 155 -9.07 -7.69 -7.42
C VAL A 155 -7.89 -8.12 -6.56
N TYR A 156 -7.75 -9.43 -6.37
CA TYR A 156 -6.51 -10.06 -5.93
C TYR A 156 -5.68 -10.42 -7.17
N MET A 157 -4.40 -10.13 -7.15
CA MET A 157 -3.49 -10.46 -8.26
C MET A 157 -2.34 -11.34 -7.76
N ARG A 158 -2.23 -12.53 -8.28
CA ARG A 158 -1.17 -13.47 -7.91
C ARG A 158 0.08 -13.24 -8.75
N VAL A 159 1.24 -13.40 -8.13
CA VAL A 159 2.53 -13.24 -8.80
C VAL A 159 2.69 -14.29 -9.90
N THR A 160 2.38 -15.56 -9.61
CA THR A 160 2.57 -16.65 -10.58
C THR A 160 1.69 -16.55 -11.82
N GLU A 161 0.58 -15.82 -11.74
CA GLU A 161 -0.30 -15.57 -12.89
C GLU A 161 0.17 -14.42 -13.78
N ASN A 162 1.23 -13.69 -13.36
CA ASN A 162 1.68 -12.48 -14.04
C ASN A 162 3.19 -12.51 -14.37
N ILE A 163 3.78 -13.71 -14.50
CA ILE A 163 5.22 -13.86 -14.78
C ILE A 163 5.63 -13.20 -16.11
N PRO A 164 4.90 -13.38 -17.21
CA PRO A 164 5.32 -12.71 -18.47
C PRO A 164 5.35 -11.18 -18.32
N GLN A 165 4.42 -10.61 -17.58
CA GLN A 165 4.36 -9.17 -17.34
C GLN A 165 5.52 -8.70 -16.47
N ILE A 166 5.90 -9.51 -15.47
CA ILE A 166 7.07 -9.23 -14.62
C ILE A 166 8.35 -9.25 -15.46
N VAL A 167 8.52 -10.25 -16.31
CA VAL A 167 9.68 -10.34 -17.21
C VAL A 167 9.73 -9.10 -18.13
N ALA A 168 8.59 -8.68 -18.69
CA ALA A 168 8.53 -7.50 -19.55
C ALA A 168 8.86 -6.22 -18.76
N PHE A 169 8.40 -6.12 -17.51
CA PHE A 169 8.68 -4.96 -16.64
C PHE A 169 10.19 -4.88 -16.33
N ILE A 170 10.80 -6.00 -15.99
CA ILE A 170 12.26 -6.08 -15.74
C ILE A 170 13.02 -5.66 -17.00
N ALA A 171 12.63 -6.17 -18.17
CA ALA A 171 13.26 -5.80 -19.45
C ALA A 171 13.16 -4.29 -19.69
N GLY A 172 12.04 -3.68 -19.34
CA GLY A 172 11.85 -2.22 -19.42
C GLY A 172 12.79 -1.45 -18.49
N ILE A 173 13.02 -1.95 -17.27
CA ILE A 173 13.99 -1.33 -16.34
C ILE A 173 15.43 -1.46 -16.89
N ILE A 174 15.78 -2.61 -17.48
CA ILE A 174 17.07 -2.78 -18.13
C ILE A 174 17.22 -1.77 -19.28
N ALA A 175 16.19 -1.66 -20.12
CA ALA A 175 16.18 -0.73 -21.26
C ALA A 175 16.26 0.75 -20.84
N SER A 176 15.82 1.05 -19.62
CA SER A 176 15.94 2.42 -19.06
C SER A 176 17.32 2.69 -18.43
N GLY A 177 18.21 1.70 -18.40
CA GLY A 177 19.57 1.83 -17.85
C GLY A 177 19.66 1.69 -16.34
N HIS A 178 18.62 1.14 -15.69
CA HIS A 178 18.58 1.05 -14.23
C HIS A 178 18.69 -0.38 -13.69
N ALA A 179 18.97 -1.36 -14.56
CA ALA A 179 19.16 -2.75 -14.15
C ALA A 179 20.14 -3.44 -15.09
N TYR A 180 20.72 -4.55 -14.62
CA TYR A 180 21.68 -5.35 -15.37
C TYR A 180 21.49 -6.84 -15.10
N SER A 181 21.76 -7.66 -16.11
CA SER A 181 21.80 -9.12 -15.97
C SER A 181 23.23 -9.58 -15.71
N THR A 182 23.37 -10.74 -15.11
CA THR A 182 24.66 -11.36 -14.80
C THR A 182 24.83 -12.66 -15.57
N ALA A 183 26.06 -13.15 -15.64
CA ALA A 183 26.37 -14.41 -16.29
C ALA A 183 25.72 -15.64 -15.63
N ARG A 184 25.30 -15.50 -14.36
CA ARG A 184 24.60 -16.56 -13.61
C ARG A 184 23.09 -16.58 -13.86
N GLY A 185 22.56 -15.62 -14.63
CA GLY A 185 21.13 -15.54 -14.91
C GLY A 185 20.31 -14.73 -13.89
N ASN A 186 20.99 -14.02 -12.99
CA ASN A 186 20.32 -13.08 -12.09
C ASN A 186 20.15 -11.73 -12.78
N VAL A 187 19.14 -10.96 -12.39
CA VAL A 187 19.00 -9.56 -12.79
C VAL A 187 18.89 -8.72 -11.52
N TYR A 188 19.69 -7.68 -11.44
CA TYR A 188 19.69 -6.76 -10.29
C TYR A 188 19.33 -5.35 -10.72
N PHE A 189 18.62 -4.64 -9.85
CA PHE A 189 18.44 -3.20 -9.97
C PHE A 189 19.74 -2.51 -9.57
N ASP A 190 20.22 -1.62 -10.40
CA ASP A 190 21.44 -0.82 -10.18
C ASP A 190 21.07 0.38 -9.31
N LEU A 191 21.29 0.26 -8.01
CA LEU A 191 20.89 1.28 -7.05
C LEU A 191 21.64 2.61 -7.27
N GLN A 192 22.91 2.53 -7.67
CA GLN A 192 23.71 3.73 -7.95
C GLN A 192 23.13 4.58 -9.09
N SER A 193 22.45 3.92 -10.05
CA SER A 193 21.81 4.62 -11.16
C SER A 193 20.68 5.58 -10.71
N ARG A 194 20.15 5.41 -9.49
CA ARG A 194 19.12 6.29 -8.94
C ARG A 194 19.70 7.51 -8.21
N GLY A 195 20.92 7.39 -7.70
CA GLY A 195 21.59 8.49 -6.99
C GLY A 195 20.74 9.04 -5.85
N ALA A 196 20.62 10.36 -5.77
CA ALA A 196 19.88 11.06 -4.73
C ALA A 196 18.35 10.87 -4.79
N LYS A 197 17.84 10.20 -5.83
CA LYS A 197 16.40 9.92 -5.96
C LYS A 197 15.96 8.70 -5.12
N TYR A 198 16.90 7.94 -4.56
CA TYR A 198 16.61 6.82 -3.67
C TYR A 198 16.59 7.29 -2.22
N GLY A 199 15.69 6.75 -1.41
CA GLY A 199 15.56 7.10 0.01
C GLY A 199 14.39 8.03 0.32
N LYS A 200 13.38 8.08 -0.54
CA LYS A 200 12.23 8.98 -0.39
C LYS A 200 11.42 8.71 0.89
N LEU A 201 11.29 7.42 1.27
CA LEU A 201 10.52 7.02 2.46
C LEU A 201 11.37 7.04 3.74
N VAL A 202 12.67 6.82 3.64
CA VAL A 202 13.55 6.69 4.82
C VAL A 202 14.38 7.94 5.09
N GLY A 203 14.63 8.77 4.08
CA GLY A 203 15.51 9.92 4.20
C GLY A 203 16.98 9.52 4.03
N VAL A 204 17.63 9.08 5.11
CA VAL A 204 19.00 8.55 5.04
C VAL A 204 18.92 7.05 4.84
N VAL A 205 19.43 6.56 3.74
CA VAL A 205 19.48 5.13 3.46
C VAL A 205 20.53 4.52 4.39
N PRO A 206 20.17 3.50 5.19
CA PRO A 206 21.18 2.76 5.93
C PRO A 206 22.21 2.18 4.98
N ASP A 207 23.46 2.10 5.40
CA ASP A 207 24.48 1.41 4.62
C ASP A 207 23.92 0.04 4.19
N PRO A 208 23.97 -0.26 2.89
CA PRO A 208 23.37 -1.49 2.42
C PRO A 208 24.12 -2.69 3.02
N MET A 209 23.46 -3.35 3.94
CA MET A 209 23.90 -4.66 4.38
C MET A 209 23.56 -5.64 3.27
N GLY A 210 24.47 -5.82 2.34
CA GLY A 210 24.32 -6.82 1.29
C GLY A 210 24.11 -8.20 1.91
N GLU A 211 23.21 -8.99 1.34
CA GLU A 211 23.13 -10.40 1.75
C GLU A 211 24.49 -11.03 1.55
N PRO A 212 25.05 -11.67 2.59
CA PRO A 212 26.37 -12.31 2.44
C PRO A 212 26.32 -13.39 1.37
N GLY A 213 27.26 -13.34 0.45
CA GLY A 213 27.47 -14.41 -0.50
C GLY A 213 27.00 -14.20 -1.94
N ASP A 214 26.41 -13.04 -2.27
CA ASP A 214 26.00 -12.78 -3.65
C ASP A 214 27.13 -12.04 -4.38
N SER A 215 28.18 -12.78 -4.74
CA SER A 215 29.37 -12.27 -5.45
C SER A 215 29.07 -11.76 -6.87
N ASP A 216 27.79 -11.85 -7.27
CA ASP A 216 27.33 -11.57 -8.62
C ASP A 216 26.86 -10.11 -8.78
N LYS A 217 26.70 -9.40 -7.67
CA LYS A 217 26.26 -8.00 -7.65
C LYS A 217 27.40 -7.04 -7.94
N ARG A 218 27.09 -5.94 -8.63
CA ARG A 218 28.05 -4.83 -8.81
C ARG A 218 28.27 -4.07 -7.49
N HIS A 219 27.19 -3.89 -6.73
CA HIS A 219 27.20 -3.17 -5.45
C HIS A 219 26.32 -3.88 -4.43
N ALA A 220 26.73 -3.82 -3.16
CA ALA A 220 26.03 -4.50 -2.07
C ALA A 220 24.55 -4.09 -1.95
N GLY A 221 24.24 -2.83 -2.24
CA GLY A 221 22.87 -2.32 -2.17
C GLY A 221 21.94 -2.75 -3.29
N ASP A 222 22.49 -3.29 -4.39
CA ASP A 222 21.67 -3.73 -5.53
C ASP A 222 20.72 -4.84 -5.08
N PHE A 223 19.50 -4.84 -5.57
CA PHE A 223 18.49 -5.82 -5.15
C PHE A 223 17.95 -6.60 -6.36
N ALA A 224 17.59 -7.85 -6.09
CA ALA A 224 17.22 -8.80 -7.15
C ALA A 224 15.87 -8.44 -7.77
N LEU A 225 15.84 -8.37 -9.10
CA LEU A 225 14.62 -8.31 -9.92
C LEU A 225 14.25 -9.71 -10.41
N TRP A 226 15.25 -10.52 -10.77
CA TRP A 226 15.08 -11.90 -11.21
C TRP A 226 16.16 -12.74 -10.53
N LYS A 227 15.77 -13.83 -9.92
CA LYS A 227 16.66 -14.78 -9.24
C LYS A 227 16.79 -16.03 -10.11
N ALA A 228 18.01 -16.38 -10.50
CA ALA A 228 18.27 -17.60 -11.24
C ALA A 228 17.81 -18.81 -10.44
N ALA A 229 17.23 -19.78 -11.12
CA ALA A 229 16.67 -20.98 -10.49
C ALA A 229 17.75 -21.81 -9.80
N LYS A 230 17.46 -22.25 -8.58
CA LYS A 230 18.24 -23.24 -7.86
C LYS A 230 17.61 -24.64 -8.04
N PRO A 231 18.37 -25.71 -7.84
CA PRO A 231 17.79 -27.05 -7.93
C PRO A 231 16.56 -27.21 -7.04
N GLN A 232 15.52 -27.80 -7.60
CA GLN A 232 14.25 -28.11 -6.90
C GLN A 232 13.39 -26.90 -6.54
N GLU A 233 13.72 -25.69 -7.02
CA GLU A 233 12.85 -24.53 -6.91
C GLU A 233 11.87 -24.42 -8.09
N PRO A 234 10.67 -23.88 -7.90
CA PRO A 234 9.83 -23.52 -9.04
C PRO A 234 10.51 -22.43 -9.86
N PHE A 235 10.37 -22.51 -11.18
CA PHE A 235 11.01 -21.55 -12.07
C PHE A 235 10.19 -21.33 -13.34
N TRP A 236 10.47 -20.22 -13.98
CA TRP A 236 9.88 -19.82 -15.27
C TRP A 236 11.01 -19.39 -16.21
N ALA A 237 10.76 -19.57 -17.51
CA ALA A 237 11.73 -19.15 -18.52
C ALA A 237 11.73 -17.61 -18.64
N SER A 238 12.93 -17.06 -18.87
CA SER A 238 13.12 -15.64 -19.13
C SER A 238 14.28 -15.44 -20.11
N PRO A 239 14.47 -14.22 -20.66
CA PRO A 239 15.63 -13.94 -21.51
C PRO A 239 17.00 -14.12 -20.81
N TRP A 240 16.99 -14.12 -19.48
CA TRP A 240 18.23 -14.24 -18.66
C TRP A 240 18.46 -15.66 -18.19
N GLY A 241 17.52 -16.56 -18.47
CA GLY A 241 17.55 -17.96 -18.02
C GLY A 241 16.36 -18.31 -17.15
N ASN A 242 16.29 -19.57 -16.76
CA ASN A 242 15.26 -20.05 -15.84
C ASN A 242 15.44 -19.41 -14.45
N GLY A 243 14.33 -18.96 -13.87
CA GLY A 243 14.37 -18.29 -12.57
C GLY A 243 13.00 -17.90 -12.06
N ARG A 244 12.98 -16.99 -11.11
CA ARG A 244 11.75 -16.47 -10.51
C ARG A 244 11.91 -15.00 -10.11
N PRO A 245 10.81 -14.27 -9.90
CA PRO A 245 10.88 -12.86 -9.51
C PRO A 245 11.60 -12.65 -8.18
N GLY A 246 12.26 -11.51 -8.05
CA GLY A 246 12.60 -10.93 -6.76
C GLY A 246 11.36 -10.31 -6.13
N TRP A 247 11.35 -10.16 -4.81
CA TRP A 247 10.15 -9.76 -4.06
C TRP A 247 9.60 -8.38 -4.45
N HIS A 248 10.46 -7.41 -4.69
CA HIS A 248 10.00 -6.02 -4.89
C HIS A 248 9.37 -5.78 -6.26
N ILE A 249 9.83 -6.51 -7.29
CA ILE A 249 9.34 -6.33 -8.66
C ILE A 249 7.90 -6.83 -8.84
N GLU A 250 7.47 -7.73 -7.98
CA GLU A 250 6.12 -8.28 -8.00
C GLU A 250 5.09 -7.16 -7.87
N CYS A 251 5.12 -6.43 -6.76
CA CYS A 251 4.18 -5.35 -6.47
C CYS A 251 4.30 -4.21 -7.48
N SER A 252 5.51 -3.86 -7.90
CA SER A 252 5.71 -2.84 -8.93
C SER A 252 5.00 -3.19 -10.23
N THR A 253 5.14 -4.44 -10.66
CA THR A 253 4.49 -4.89 -11.90
C THR A 253 2.97 -4.93 -11.73
N LEU A 254 2.49 -5.59 -10.67
CA LEU A 254 1.04 -5.77 -10.46
C LEU A 254 0.31 -4.44 -10.34
N SER A 255 0.86 -3.49 -9.60
CA SER A 255 0.26 -2.16 -9.48
C SER A 255 0.30 -1.40 -10.81
N SER A 256 1.40 -1.50 -11.54
CA SER A 256 1.55 -0.82 -12.84
C SER A 256 0.64 -1.39 -13.92
N LEU A 257 0.36 -2.70 -13.88
CA LEU A 257 -0.57 -3.33 -14.84
C LEU A 257 -1.97 -2.73 -14.78
N VAL A 258 -2.42 -2.36 -13.59
CA VAL A 258 -3.78 -1.83 -13.41
C VAL A 258 -3.78 -0.30 -13.47
N PHE A 259 -2.80 0.35 -12.87
CA PHE A 259 -2.84 1.81 -12.64
C PHE A 259 -1.82 2.59 -13.48
N GLY A 260 -0.94 1.90 -14.20
CA GLY A 260 0.06 2.56 -15.04
C GLY A 260 1.07 3.36 -14.23
N SER A 261 1.37 4.55 -14.72
CA SER A 261 2.44 5.41 -14.19
C SER A 261 2.00 6.31 -13.04
N ARG A 262 0.74 6.20 -12.58
CA ARG A 262 0.22 7.08 -11.52
C ARG A 262 -0.66 6.28 -10.58
N LEU A 263 -0.20 6.15 -9.35
CA LEU A 263 -0.93 5.48 -8.28
C LEU A 263 -1.28 6.51 -7.20
N ASP A 264 -2.56 6.62 -6.84
CA ASP A 264 -2.94 7.55 -5.78
C ASP A 264 -2.48 7.05 -4.42
N ILE A 265 -2.87 5.84 -4.01
CA ILE A 265 -2.61 5.33 -2.67
C ILE A 265 -1.88 3.99 -2.73
N HIS A 266 -0.77 3.90 -2.00
CA HIS A 266 -0.06 2.63 -1.73
C HIS A 266 -0.12 2.36 -0.23
N SER A 267 -0.40 1.13 0.18
CA SER A 267 -0.48 0.80 1.61
C SER A 267 0.19 -0.52 1.99
N GLY A 268 0.65 -0.58 3.24
CA GLY A 268 1.26 -1.79 3.81
C GLY A 268 1.66 -1.58 5.27
N GLY A 269 2.26 -2.57 5.88
CA GLY A 269 2.86 -2.42 7.20
C GLY A 269 4.04 -1.46 7.20
N ILE A 270 4.34 -0.85 8.33
CA ILE A 270 5.47 0.10 8.42
C ILE A 270 6.81 -0.59 8.10
N ASP A 271 6.91 -1.88 8.34
CA ASP A 271 8.10 -2.67 8.01
C ASP A 271 8.30 -2.84 6.50
N LEU A 272 7.28 -2.59 5.69
CA LEU A 272 7.39 -2.59 4.23
C LEU A 272 7.90 -1.25 3.68
N ALA A 273 7.87 -0.17 4.47
CA ALA A 273 8.33 1.14 4.00
C ALA A 273 9.75 1.05 3.44
N PHE A 274 10.62 0.30 4.15
CA PHE A 274 11.97 0.02 3.69
C PHE A 274 12.35 -1.44 4.01
N PRO A 275 12.92 -2.17 3.07
CA PRO A 275 13.28 -1.69 1.71
C PRO A 275 12.18 -1.83 0.66
N HIS A 276 11.05 -2.50 0.96
CA HIS A 276 10.11 -2.98 -0.07
C HIS A 276 9.48 -1.83 -0.86
N HIS A 277 8.77 -0.91 -0.21
CA HIS A 277 8.09 0.20 -0.90
C HIS A 277 9.08 1.20 -1.50
N GLU A 278 10.21 1.43 -0.84
CA GLU A 278 11.29 2.25 -1.41
C GLU A 278 11.79 1.67 -2.74
N ASN A 279 11.99 0.35 -2.78
CA ASN A 279 12.45 -0.35 -3.98
C ASN A 279 11.36 -0.33 -5.06
N GLU A 280 10.07 -0.43 -4.69
CA GLU A 280 8.97 -0.28 -5.65
C GLU A 280 8.97 1.11 -6.29
N ILE A 281 9.17 2.16 -5.48
CA ILE A 281 9.27 3.53 -6.00
C ILE A 281 10.40 3.61 -7.03
N ALA A 282 11.58 3.09 -6.68
CA ALA A 282 12.75 3.11 -7.57
C ALA A 282 12.46 2.39 -8.88
N GLN A 283 11.85 1.20 -8.81
CA GLN A 283 11.51 0.38 -9.99
C GLN A 283 10.47 1.06 -10.87
N CYS A 284 9.38 1.54 -10.28
CA CYS A 284 8.28 2.13 -11.04
C CYS A 284 8.70 3.46 -11.69
N GLU A 285 9.43 4.30 -10.97
CA GLU A 285 9.92 5.56 -11.54
C GLU A 285 10.95 5.33 -12.65
N ALA A 286 11.78 4.30 -12.53
CA ALA A 286 12.72 3.91 -13.58
C ALA A 286 11.99 3.40 -14.83
N PHE A 287 11.02 2.50 -14.63
CA PHE A 287 10.24 1.91 -15.72
C PHE A 287 9.40 2.95 -16.46
N HIS A 288 8.63 3.74 -15.71
CA HIS A 288 7.71 4.74 -16.28
C HIS A 288 8.40 6.05 -16.66
N ARG A 289 9.67 6.22 -16.29
CA ARG A 289 10.46 7.46 -16.54
C ARG A 289 9.73 8.70 -15.99
N CYS A 290 9.15 8.57 -14.80
CA CYS A 290 8.39 9.64 -14.17
C CYS A 290 9.08 10.10 -12.87
N PRO A 291 8.84 11.35 -12.43
CA PRO A 291 9.46 11.86 -11.20
C PRO A 291 8.80 11.36 -9.93
N GLN A 292 7.53 10.92 -10.02
CA GLN A 292 6.75 10.43 -8.88
C GLN A 292 5.68 9.47 -9.39
N TRP A 293 5.81 8.21 -9.00
CA TRP A 293 4.86 7.16 -9.38
C TRP A 293 3.71 7.04 -8.39
N GLY A 294 4.00 6.91 -7.10
CA GLY A 294 3.02 6.80 -6.02
C GLY A 294 2.87 8.13 -5.28
N ASN A 295 1.63 8.56 -5.08
CA ASN A 295 1.35 9.87 -4.48
C ASN A 295 1.29 9.83 -2.96
N TYR A 296 0.60 8.83 -2.39
CA TYR A 296 0.43 8.70 -0.94
C TYR A 296 0.80 7.28 -0.49
N PHE A 297 1.69 7.21 0.50
CA PHE A 297 2.10 5.94 1.12
C PHE A 297 1.54 5.90 2.54
N LEU A 298 0.61 4.97 2.78
CA LEU A 298 -0.06 4.79 4.06
C LEU A 298 0.51 3.55 4.75
N HIS A 299 1.18 3.74 5.87
CA HIS A 299 1.79 2.65 6.62
C HIS A 299 1.08 2.44 7.96
N SER A 300 0.68 1.20 8.24
CA SER A 300 0.15 0.85 9.55
C SER A 300 1.29 0.51 10.51
N GLY A 301 1.21 1.00 11.75
CA GLY A 301 2.19 0.66 12.79
C GLY A 301 2.08 -0.79 13.22
N HIS A 302 3.15 -1.30 13.84
CA HIS A 302 3.21 -2.67 14.35
C HIS A 302 2.26 -2.90 15.53
N LEU A 303 1.83 -4.13 15.67
CA LEU A 303 1.18 -4.63 16.87
C LEU A 303 2.25 -5.31 17.74
N HIS A 304 2.39 -4.82 18.96
CA HIS A 304 3.36 -5.35 19.93
C HIS A 304 2.64 -6.16 20.99
N VAL A 305 3.29 -7.21 21.46
CA VAL A 305 2.83 -7.99 22.62
C VAL A 305 3.28 -7.28 23.89
N GLU A 306 2.39 -7.17 24.88
CA GLU A 306 2.71 -6.50 26.15
C GLU A 306 3.89 -7.21 26.85
N GLY A 307 4.89 -6.44 27.26
CA GLY A 307 6.09 -6.95 27.92
C GLY A 307 7.26 -7.23 26.97
N GLY A 308 7.07 -7.05 25.67
CA GLY A 308 8.13 -7.21 24.67
C GLY A 308 8.22 -6.03 23.73
N GLU A 309 9.42 -5.62 23.40
CA GLU A 309 9.65 -4.62 22.33
C GLU A 309 9.55 -5.23 20.94
N GLU A 310 9.53 -6.56 20.87
CA GLU A 310 9.53 -7.29 19.60
C GLU A 310 8.15 -7.23 18.92
N LYS A 311 8.17 -7.02 17.61
CA LYS A 311 6.95 -7.07 16.80
C LYS A 311 6.40 -8.52 16.76
N MET A 312 5.09 -8.63 16.63
CA MET A 312 4.45 -9.93 16.38
C MET A 312 4.84 -10.42 14.98
N SER A 313 5.43 -11.60 14.88
CA SER A 313 5.83 -12.16 13.58
C SER A 313 5.87 -13.69 13.58
N LYS A 314 5.70 -14.28 12.40
CA LYS A 314 5.75 -15.72 12.20
C LYS A 314 7.16 -16.28 12.50
N SER A 315 8.19 -15.53 12.11
CA SER A 315 9.59 -15.97 12.31
C SER A 315 9.97 -16.05 13.77
N LEU A 316 9.40 -15.19 14.62
CA LEU A 316 9.66 -15.18 16.07
C LEU A 316 8.74 -16.13 16.84
N ARG A 317 7.74 -16.73 16.18
CA ARG A 317 6.75 -17.63 16.79
C ARG A 317 6.04 -17.01 18.02
N ASN A 318 5.92 -15.67 18.03
CA ASN A 318 5.29 -14.91 19.13
C ASN A 318 3.93 -14.31 18.68
N TYR A 319 3.22 -15.00 17.80
CA TYR A 319 2.01 -14.44 17.18
C TYR A 319 0.75 -15.23 17.61
N VAL A 320 -0.37 -14.52 17.55
CA VAL A 320 -1.71 -15.10 17.72
C VAL A 320 -2.37 -15.09 16.35
N THR A 321 -2.88 -16.23 15.90
CA THR A 321 -3.59 -16.30 14.63
C THR A 321 -4.91 -15.54 14.72
N ILE A 322 -5.40 -15.08 13.56
CA ILE A 322 -6.70 -14.41 13.49
C ILE A 322 -7.80 -15.39 13.97
N LYS A 323 -7.73 -16.63 13.55
CA LYS A 323 -8.70 -17.67 13.93
C LYS A 323 -8.76 -17.87 15.45
N ASP A 324 -7.59 -17.98 16.09
CA ASP A 324 -7.54 -18.19 17.56
C ASP A 324 -8.09 -16.97 18.30
N PHE A 325 -7.75 -15.78 17.83
CA PHE A 325 -8.29 -14.55 18.42
C PHE A 325 -9.83 -14.48 18.29
N LEU A 326 -10.36 -14.79 17.13
CA LEU A 326 -11.82 -14.73 16.91
C LEU A 326 -12.54 -15.80 17.74
N ARG A 327 -11.97 -17.00 17.90
CA ARG A 327 -12.51 -18.03 18.77
C ARG A 327 -12.51 -17.58 20.25
N SER A 328 -11.47 -17.04 20.71
CA SER A 328 -11.39 -16.50 22.08
C SER A 328 -12.31 -15.29 22.32
N UNK A 329 -12.42 -14.55 21.48
CA UNK A 329 -13.32 -13.42 21.54
C UNK A 329 -14.75 -13.83 21.34
N UNK A 330 -14.93 -14.84 20.79
CA UNK A 330 -16.27 -15.33 20.65
C UNK A 330 -16.75 -16.01 21.94
N UNK A 331 -15.88 -16.43 22.60
CA UNK A 331 -16.13 -17.01 23.86
C UNK A 331 -16.45 -15.98 24.93
N UNK A 332 -16.16 -15.07 24.79
CA UNK A 332 -16.44 -13.98 25.66
C UNK A 332 -17.77 -13.32 25.39
N UNK A 333 -18.20 -13.54 24.46
CA UNK A 333 -19.46 -13.02 24.03
C UNK A 333 -20.65 -13.97 24.32
N HIS A 334 -20.44 -15.15 24.76
CA HIS A 334 -21.55 -16.05 25.20
C HIS A 334 -21.62 -16.17 26.75
N PRO A 335 -22.65 -15.67 27.38
CA PRO A 335 -22.73 -15.72 28.85
C PRO A 335 -23.24 -17.05 29.43
N ARG A 336 -22.80 -18.17 28.90
CA ARG A 336 -23.12 -19.49 29.52
C ARG A 336 -21.89 -20.38 29.50
N GLY A 337 -21.18 -20.37 30.63
CA GLY A 337 -20.07 -21.25 30.88
C GLY A 337 -18.84 -20.50 31.43
N GLN A 338 -18.53 -20.77 32.68
CA GLN A 338 -17.31 -20.24 33.29
C GLN A 338 -16.10 -20.80 32.55
N ALA A 339 -15.54 -20.01 31.65
CA ALA A 339 -14.22 -20.31 31.12
C ALA A 339 -13.18 -19.74 32.09
N PRO A 340 -12.05 -20.40 32.27
CA PRO A 340 -10.97 -19.85 33.10
C PRO A 340 -10.52 -18.51 32.50
N ALA A 341 -10.35 -17.52 33.37
CA ALA A 341 -9.95 -16.17 32.99
C ALA A 341 -8.67 -16.21 32.17
N PRO A 342 -8.68 -15.66 30.96
CA PRO A 342 -7.42 -15.54 30.22
C PRO A 342 -6.49 -14.62 31.00
N ARG A 343 -5.25 -15.00 31.09
CA ARG A 343 -4.21 -14.11 31.61
C ARG A 343 -4.25 -12.83 30.77
N ARG A 344 -4.60 -11.72 31.39
CA ARG A 344 -4.74 -10.42 30.75
C ARG A 344 -3.38 -9.92 30.25
N GLY A 345 -3.04 -10.25 29.03
CA GLY A 345 -2.04 -9.49 28.31
C GLY A 345 -2.71 -8.24 27.76
N ARG A 346 -2.39 -7.07 28.29
CA ARG A 346 -2.86 -5.80 27.71
C ARG A 346 -2.15 -5.58 26.38
N LEU A 347 -2.93 -5.45 25.33
CA LEU A 347 -2.40 -5.04 24.05
C LEU A 347 -2.24 -3.52 24.07
N ARG A 348 -1.02 -3.03 24.13
CA ARG A 348 -0.73 -1.60 23.96
C ARG A 348 -0.39 -1.34 22.49
N GLY A 349 -1.12 -0.42 21.87
CA GLY A 349 -0.71 0.13 20.59
C GLY A 349 0.54 1.00 20.81
N GLY A 350 1.65 0.63 20.18
CA GLY A 350 2.86 1.43 20.24
C GLY A 350 2.59 2.83 19.68
N ARG A 351 2.79 3.84 20.50
CA ARG A 351 2.79 5.21 20.03
C ARG A 351 4.11 5.45 19.30
N SER A 352 4.06 5.58 18.00
CA SER A 352 5.10 6.32 17.31
C SER A 352 4.99 7.76 17.82
N GLY A 353 6.07 8.28 18.39
CA GLY A 353 6.08 9.55 19.10
C GLY A 353 5.41 10.69 18.32
N LEU A 354 4.25 11.03 18.79
CA LEU A 354 3.61 12.28 18.42
C LEU A 354 3.56 13.12 19.68
N HIS A 355 4.22 14.26 19.65
CA HIS A 355 4.17 15.28 20.69
C HIS A 355 2.71 15.62 21.00
N GLU A 356 2.44 15.75 22.28
CA GLU A 356 1.17 16.19 22.84
C GLU A 356 0.71 17.52 22.21
N GLY A 357 -0.41 17.48 21.57
CA GLY A 357 -1.15 18.66 21.14
C GLY A 357 -2.61 18.42 21.48
N THR A 358 -3.01 19.13 22.48
CA THR A 358 -4.29 19.19 23.17
C THR A 358 -5.58 19.00 22.38
N ALA A 359 -6.45 18.27 22.99
CA ALA A 359 -7.88 18.51 23.19
C ALA A 359 -8.87 18.43 22.03
N GLY A 360 -9.74 17.47 22.16
CA GLY A 360 -11.17 17.71 22.18
C GLY A 360 -11.90 17.92 20.85
N TRP A 361 -12.33 16.83 20.24
CA TRP A 361 -13.43 16.91 19.27
C TRP A 361 -14.32 15.68 19.38
N TRP A 362 -15.25 15.74 20.35
CA TRP A 362 -16.51 14.98 20.30
C TRP A 362 -17.62 15.96 20.67
N PRO A 363 -18.60 16.22 19.78
CA PRO A 363 -19.76 16.99 20.18
C PRO A 363 -20.61 16.14 21.13
N ARG A 364 -20.90 16.67 22.31
CA ARG A 364 -21.88 16.10 23.22
C ARG A 364 -23.26 16.23 22.57
N ALA A 365 -23.93 15.09 22.36
CA ALA A 365 -25.32 15.07 21.97
C ALA A 365 -26.16 15.64 23.14
N GLY A 366 -26.64 16.86 22.96
CA GLY A 366 -27.61 17.46 23.86
C GLY A 366 -28.97 16.84 23.59
N GLY A 367 -29.48 16.10 24.56
CA GLY A 367 -30.84 15.59 24.51
C GLY A 367 -31.86 16.70 24.69
N ARG A 368 -32.76 16.86 23.74
CA ARG A 368 -34.04 17.55 23.98
C ARG A 368 -35.14 16.52 23.94
N ALA A 369 -35.86 16.42 25.06
CA ALA A 369 -37.11 15.69 25.16
C ALA A 369 -38.19 16.45 24.38
N VAL A 370 -38.89 15.79 23.49
CA VAL A 370 -40.10 16.33 22.86
C VAL A 370 -41.27 15.42 23.25
N GLY A 371 -42.30 16.08 23.75
CA GLY A 371 -43.45 15.47 24.36
C GLY A 371 -44.37 14.71 23.39
N GLN A 372 -45.14 13.86 24.02
CA GLN A 372 -46.17 13.02 23.41
C GLN A 372 -47.34 13.86 22.88
N ALA A 373 -47.84 13.49 21.71
CA ALA A 373 -49.19 13.85 21.28
C ALA A 373 -49.83 12.63 20.64
N GLY A 374 -51.03 12.32 21.12
CA GLY A 374 -51.80 11.12 20.83
C GLY A 374 -52.52 11.13 19.47
N PRO A 375 -53.37 10.09 19.24
CA PRO A 375 -53.74 9.72 17.88
C PRO A 375 -55.01 10.38 17.39
N HIS A 376 -55.08 10.64 16.08
CA HIS A 376 -56.35 10.94 15.39
C HIS A 376 -56.62 9.90 14.31
N GLN A 377 -57.85 9.36 14.44
CA GLN A 377 -58.49 8.42 13.50
C GLN A 377 -59.01 9.13 12.24
N GLY A 378 -59.09 8.38 11.18
CA GLY A 378 -60.23 8.50 10.28
C GLY A 378 -59.92 8.80 8.81
N GLY A 379 -60.44 7.93 7.97
CA GLY A 379 -60.97 8.33 6.69
C GLY A 379 -60.64 7.48 5.48
N ARG A 380 -61.64 6.73 5.11
CA ARG A 380 -61.74 5.78 3.97
C ARG A 380 -61.70 6.45 2.56
N ALA A 381 -61.26 5.61 1.63
CA ALA A 381 -61.94 5.22 0.39
C ALA A 381 -61.50 5.85 -0.94
N GLY A 382 -61.30 5.00 -1.91
CA GLY A 382 -61.66 5.20 -3.31
C GLY A 382 -60.59 4.80 -4.33
N GLY A 383 -60.66 3.61 -4.89
CA GLY A 383 -60.11 3.30 -6.18
C GLY A 383 -61.17 3.57 -7.25
N PRO A 384 -61.06 3.11 -8.51
CA PRO A 384 -59.90 2.70 -9.30
C PRO A 384 -59.92 3.31 -10.70
N GLY A 385 -58.98 2.98 -11.56
CA GLY A 385 -59.25 3.09 -12.97
C GLY A 385 -58.09 3.46 -13.91
N ARG A 386 -57.65 2.43 -14.65
CA ARG A 386 -56.94 2.34 -15.94
C ARG A 386 -55.44 2.48 -15.94
#